data_a28a990a16ee10de2c8293723e10e963
#
_entry.id   a28a990a16ee10de2c8293723e10e963
#
_cell.length_a   1.000
_cell.length_b   1.000
_cell.length_c   1.000
_cell.angle_alpha   90.00
_cell.angle_beta   90.00
_cell.angle_gamma   90.00
#
_symmetry.space_group_name_H-M   'P 1'
#
loop_
_entity.id
_entity.type
_entity.pdbx_description
1 polymer ?
#
loop_
_entity_poly.entity_id
_entity_poly.type
_entity_poly.pdbx_seq_one_letter_code
_entity_poly.pdbx_strand_id
1 'polypeptide(L)'
;MPDSPLGRTLVIANPTAHSGRGEDGARFAQEFLQSYASATRGFEVVRTQGPADATRIARGARGFDTILALGGDGVIHEVVCGLMALPREARPQLGVIPLGSGNDYARTLGMARNDVEAALAQLVRGRARHVEVGRVNGTPFMQTLSFGLDAAIALDTTNRRAAGTSQEGEALFVTSALRILSNAREGFPVRASFDREKTQDLSTIIFAVQVGPSYGGGFKICPNADPTDGLLDVCYNVKLPALPRLMALLGLARLGRHTGSSVVRLRRCRSLTLDFDRETPCQADGEKVCGTHFDVSVVPDALDVIFPS
;
A
#
# COMPACT_ATOMS: atom_id res chain seq x y z
N MET A 1 13.81 27.96 19.64
CA MET A 1 13.80 26.54 20.06
C MET A 1 14.16 25.75 18.82
N PRO A 2 14.98 24.70 18.89
CA PRO A 2 15.18 23.86 17.72
C PRO A 2 13.79 23.36 17.26
N ASP A 3 13.56 23.38 15.94
CA ASP A 3 12.29 22.96 15.37
C ASP A 3 11.98 21.54 15.82
N SER A 4 10.82 21.35 16.45
CA SER A 4 10.34 20.03 16.83
C SER A 4 10.17 19.18 15.59
N PRO A 5 10.76 17.96 15.49
CA PRO A 5 10.77 17.18 14.25
C PRO A 5 9.39 16.83 13.74
N LEU A 6 8.40 16.69 14.62
CA LEU A 6 7.02 16.34 14.25
C LEU A 6 6.07 17.55 14.22
N GLY A 7 6.49 18.72 14.71
CA GLY A 7 5.62 19.89 14.77
C GLY A 7 4.33 19.64 15.55
N ARG A 8 3.22 20.25 15.15
CA ARG A 8 1.89 19.92 15.66
C ARG A 8 1.41 18.61 15.09
N THR A 9 1.16 17.62 15.92
CA THR A 9 1.00 16.21 15.52
C THR A 9 -0.42 15.71 15.77
N LEU A 10 -0.99 15.02 14.77
CA LEU A 10 -2.22 14.26 14.90
C LEU A 10 -1.92 12.77 14.80
N VAL A 11 -2.21 11.99 15.84
CA VAL A 11 -2.15 10.53 15.80
C VAL A 11 -3.54 10.00 15.42
N ILE A 12 -3.64 9.30 14.31
CA ILE A 12 -4.84 8.59 13.88
C ILE A 12 -4.62 7.11 14.13
N ALA A 13 -5.30 6.55 15.11
CA ALA A 13 -5.08 5.18 15.58
C ALA A 13 -6.30 4.31 15.32
N ASN A 14 -6.08 3.10 14.76
CA ASN A 14 -7.10 2.06 14.72
C ASN A 14 -7.01 1.19 15.99
N PRO A 15 -7.96 1.30 16.92
CA PRO A 15 -7.90 0.58 18.19
C PRO A 15 -8.00 -0.93 18.03
N THR A 16 -8.63 -1.42 16.95
CA THR A 16 -8.79 -2.86 16.67
C THR A 16 -7.64 -3.46 15.87
N ALA A 17 -6.64 -2.67 15.48
CA ALA A 17 -5.49 -3.13 14.72
C ALA A 17 -4.76 -4.28 15.43
N HIS A 18 -4.24 -5.23 14.64
CA HIS A 18 -3.45 -6.36 15.12
C HIS A 18 -4.10 -7.07 16.33
N SER A 19 -5.33 -7.56 16.12
CA SER A 19 -6.11 -8.30 17.15
C SER A 19 -6.36 -7.51 18.44
N GLY A 20 -6.60 -6.18 18.33
CA GLY A 20 -6.92 -5.30 19.46
C GLY A 20 -5.72 -4.61 20.12
N ARG A 21 -4.49 -4.89 19.69
CA ARG A 21 -3.27 -4.21 20.20
C ARG A 21 -3.19 -2.72 19.81
N GLY A 22 -4.06 -2.27 18.88
CA GLY A 22 -4.09 -0.88 18.44
C GLY A 22 -4.39 0.11 19.56
N GLU A 23 -5.25 -0.25 20.53
CA GLU A 23 -5.56 0.60 21.68
C GLU A 23 -4.34 0.77 22.60
N ASP A 24 -3.62 -0.32 22.87
CA ASP A 24 -2.37 -0.25 23.66
C ASP A 24 -1.31 0.58 22.93
N GLY A 25 -1.21 0.41 21.60
CA GLY A 25 -0.33 1.21 20.76
C GLY A 25 -0.68 2.70 20.78
N ALA A 26 -1.96 3.06 20.75
CA ALA A 26 -2.42 4.45 20.84
C ALA A 26 -2.09 5.07 22.19
N ARG A 27 -2.30 4.33 23.28
CA ARG A 27 -1.93 4.75 24.64
C ARG A 27 -0.43 4.94 24.76
N PHE A 28 0.37 3.99 24.28
CA PHE A 28 1.83 4.11 24.29
C PHE A 28 2.31 5.33 23.49
N ALA A 29 1.76 5.56 22.30
CA ALA A 29 2.10 6.73 21.49
C ALA A 29 1.77 8.04 22.20
N GLN A 30 0.63 8.10 22.92
CA GLN A 30 0.25 9.25 23.74
C GLN A 30 1.26 9.49 24.87
N GLU A 31 1.59 8.47 25.65
CA GLU A 31 2.57 8.55 26.75
C GLU A 31 3.97 8.94 26.24
N PHE A 32 4.40 8.37 25.12
CA PHE A 32 5.67 8.71 24.48
C PHE A 32 5.73 10.19 24.10
N LEU A 33 4.69 10.71 23.40
CA LEU A 33 4.66 12.12 22.99
C LEU A 33 4.53 13.08 24.17
N GLN A 34 3.87 12.68 25.26
CA GLN A 34 3.83 13.44 26.50
C GLN A 34 5.20 13.53 27.17
N SER A 35 5.90 12.39 27.22
CA SER A 35 7.22 12.28 27.88
C SER A 35 8.35 12.91 27.07
N TYR A 36 8.18 12.92 25.74
CA TYR A 36 9.19 13.44 24.81
C TYR A 36 8.75 14.77 24.19
N ALA A 37 8.56 15.77 25.07
CA ALA A 37 8.01 17.08 24.72
C ALA A 37 8.79 17.86 23.63
N SER A 38 10.06 17.49 23.36
CA SER A 38 10.86 18.06 22.27
C SER A 38 10.50 17.49 20.89
N ALA A 39 9.76 16.37 20.82
CA ALA A 39 9.39 15.74 19.57
C ALA A 39 8.24 16.48 18.84
N THR A 40 7.35 17.12 19.60
CA THR A 40 6.14 17.75 19.07
C THR A 40 5.88 19.11 19.71
N ARG A 41 5.25 20.04 18.98
CA ARG A 41 4.75 21.33 19.51
C ARG A 41 3.34 21.21 20.11
N GLY A 42 2.83 20.02 20.27
CA GLY A 42 1.50 19.66 20.73
C GLY A 42 0.92 18.56 19.87
N PHE A 43 0.11 17.71 20.47
CA PHE A 43 -0.45 16.57 19.74
C PHE A 43 -1.90 16.28 20.14
N GLU A 44 -2.59 15.59 19.26
CA GLU A 44 -3.93 15.03 19.49
C GLU A 44 -3.88 13.54 19.11
N VAL A 45 -4.62 12.70 19.85
CA VAL A 45 -4.75 11.26 19.54
C VAL A 45 -6.23 10.97 19.28
N VAL A 46 -6.56 10.59 18.07
CA VAL A 46 -7.91 10.26 17.64
C VAL A 46 -7.98 8.78 17.26
N ARG A 47 -8.94 8.07 17.82
CA ARG A 47 -9.24 6.67 17.54
C ARG A 47 -10.29 6.57 16.45
N THR A 48 -10.04 5.75 15.43
CA THR A 48 -11.03 5.48 14.39
C THR A 48 -12.17 4.64 14.94
N GLN A 49 -13.38 4.89 14.47
CA GLN A 49 -14.60 4.20 14.90
C GLN A 49 -15.07 3.14 13.90
N GLY A 50 -14.50 3.12 12.68
CA GLY A 50 -14.86 2.18 11.63
C GLY A 50 -14.23 2.52 10.29
N PRO A 51 -14.60 1.80 9.23
CA PRO A 51 -14.13 2.06 7.88
C PRO A 51 -14.37 3.50 7.42
N ALA A 52 -13.45 4.04 6.63
CA ALA A 52 -13.43 5.40 6.09
C ALA A 52 -13.28 6.53 7.15
N ASP A 53 -13.20 6.20 8.44
CA ASP A 53 -13.08 7.23 9.48
C ASP A 53 -11.71 7.89 9.48
N ALA A 54 -10.64 7.12 9.24
CA ALA A 54 -9.28 7.67 9.10
C ALA A 54 -9.18 8.64 7.89
N THR A 55 -9.87 8.35 6.79
CA THR A 55 -9.98 9.26 5.64
C THR A 55 -10.65 10.58 6.03
N ARG A 56 -11.77 10.51 6.74
CA ARG A 56 -12.50 11.70 7.21
C ARG A 56 -11.65 12.55 8.15
N ILE A 57 -10.96 11.92 9.10
CA ILE A 57 -10.11 12.59 10.09
C ILE A 57 -8.93 13.26 9.38
N ALA A 58 -8.21 12.53 8.51
CA ALA A 58 -7.07 13.04 7.77
C ALA A 58 -7.42 14.20 6.84
N ARG A 59 -8.61 14.14 6.20
CA ARG A 59 -9.13 15.26 5.37
C ARG A 59 -9.40 16.51 6.19
N GLY A 60 -9.70 16.37 7.48
CA GLY A 60 -9.91 17.49 8.42
C GLY A 60 -8.65 18.01 9.09
N ALA A 61 -7.48 17.42 8.84
CA ALA A 61 -6.24 17.66 9.59
C ALA A 61 -5.49 18.96 9.20
N ARG A 62 -6.21 19.98 8.73
CA ARG A 62 -5.60 21.29 8.45
C ARG A 62 -5.04 21.91 9.73
N GLY A 63 -3.82 22.43 9.65
CA GLY A 63 -3.15 23.07 10.79
C GLY A 63 -2.35 22.12 11.66
N PHE A 64 -2.29 20.82 11.32
CA PHE A 64 -1.27 19.92 11.81
C PHE A 64 -0.09 19.90 10.85
N ASP A 65 1.12 19.73 11.40
CA ASP A 65 2.35 19.59 10.62
C ASP A 65 2.57 18.11 10.24
N THR A 66 2.15 17.19 11.14
CA THR A 66 2.35 15.74 10.98
C THR A 66 1.08 14.97 11.32
N ILE A 67 0.78 13.97 10.50
CA ILE A 67 -0.12 12.87 10.87
C ILE A 67 0.71 11.61 11.13
N LEU A 68 0.49 10.96 12.27
CA LEU A 68 1.00 9.63 12.58
C LEU A 68 -0.13 8.62 12.41
N ALA A 69 -0.04 7.79 11.36
CA ALA A 69 -1.00 6.73 11.09
C ALA A 69 -0.62 5.46 11.86
N LEU A 70 -1.37 5.10 12.90
CA LEU A 70 -1.16 3.92 13.73
C LEU A 70 -2.14 2.82 13.36
N GLY A 71 -1.63 1.75 12.75
CA GLY A 71 -2.43 0.61 12.33
C GLY A 71 -1.78 -0.18 11.20
N GLY A 72 -2.55 -1.03 10.53
CA GLY A 72 -2.13 -1.76 9.33
C GLY A 72 -2.27 -0.95 8.05
N ASP A 73 -1.95 -1.60 6.90
CA ASP A 73 -1.95 -0.95 5.59
C ASP A 73 -3.30 -0.28 5.24
N GLY A 74 -4.44 -0.84 5.68
CA GLY A 74 -5.76 -0.24 5.44
C GLY A 74 -5.95 1.13 6.09
N VAL A 75 -5.50 1.32 7.35
CA VAL A 75 -5.57 2.64 8.00
C VAL A 75 -4.63 3.63 7.33
N ILE A 76 -3.45 3.17 6.93
CA ILE A 76 -2.49 4.02 6.23
C ILE A 76 -3.06 4.45 4.87
N HIS A 77 -3.67 3.52 4.13
CA HIS A 77 -4.38 3.80 2.88
C HIS A 77 -5.49 4.85 3.08
N GLU A 78 -6.34 4.68 4.09
CA GLU A 78 -7.39 5.66 4.41
C GLU A 78 -6.80 7.05 4.72
N VAL A 79 -5.71 7.13 5.49
CA VAL A 79 -5.04 8.41 5.78
C VAL A 79 -4.50 9.03 4.49
N VAL A 80 -3.85 8.24 3.62
CA VAL A 80 -3.38 8.72 2.31
C VAL A 80 -4.54 9.24 1.46
N CYS A 81 -5.68 8.54 1.41
CA CYS A 81 -6.88 9.01 0.71
C CYS A 81 -7.37 10.36 1.24
N GLY A 82 -7.35 10.53 2.57
CA GLY A 82 -7.73 11.80 3.21
C GLY A 82 -6.75 12.93 2.88
N LEU A 83 -5.46 12.68 2.93
CA LEU A 83 -4.42 13.65 2.57
C LEU A 83 -4.49 14.02 1.09
N MET A 84 -4.70 13.06 0.21
CA MET A 84 -4.81 13.31 -1.24
C MET A 84 -6.04 14.14 -1.63
N ALA A 85 -7.04 14.26 -0.76
CA ALA A 85 -8.18 15.14 -0.94
C ALA A 85 -7.88 16.62 -0.57
N LEU A 86 -6.74 16.88 0.08
CA LEU A 86 -6.29 18.23 0.39
C LEU A 86 -5.42 18.79 -0.75
N PRO A 87 -5.37 20.13 -0.94
CA PRO A 87 -4.34 20.77 -1.74
C PRO A 87 -2.94 20.37 -1.24
N ARG A 88 -1.96 20.25 -2.16
CA ARG A 88 -0.61 19.74 -1.83
C ARG A 88 0.06 20.52 -0.68
N GLU A 89 -0.08 21.83 -0.72
CA GLU A 89 0.49 22.77 0.25
C GLU A 89 -0.18 22.72 1.66
N ALA A 90 -1.36 22.12 1.74
CA ALA A 90 -2.10 21.98 2.99
C ALA A 90 -1.96 20.56 3.61
N ARG A 91 -1.19 19.68 2.97
CA ARG A 91 -1.00 18.31 3.45
C ARG A 91 0.03 18.25 4.55
N PRO A 92 -0.34 17.76 5.75
CA PRO A 92 0.65 17.36 6.75
C PRO A 92 1.59 16.29 6.23
N GLN A 93 2.81 16.24 6.75
CA GLN A 93 3.68 15.09 6.51
C GLN A 93 3.10 13.84 7.16
N LEU A 94 3.37 12.68 6.57
CA LEU A 94 2.89 11.39 7.04
C LEU A 94 4.00 10.61 7.75
N GLY A 95 3.76 10.21 8.99
CA GLY A 95 4.53 9.19 9.70
C GLY A 95 3.70 7.91 9.85
N VAL A 96 4.35 6.76 9.79
CA VAL A 96 3.68 5.45 9.88
C VAL A 96 4.13 4.72 11.13
N ILE A 97 3.18 4.33 11.98
CA ILE A 97 3.38 3.44 13.13
C ILE A 97 2.70 2.11 12.79
N PRO A 98 3.45 1.16 12.18
CA PRO A 98 2.84 -0.01 11.58
C PRO A 98 2.49 -1.05 12.64
N LEU A 99 1.21 -1.29 12.75
CA LEU A 99 0.63 -2.30 13.65
C LEU A 99 -0.43 -3.10 12.89
N GLY A 100 0.01 -4.09 12.10
CA GLY A 100 -0.84 -4.86 11.22
C GLY A 100 -0.20 -6.17 10.78
N SER A 101 -0.96 -6.99 10.04
CA SER A 101 -0.51 -8.31 9.58
C SER A 101 0.42 -8.22 8.35
N GLY A 102 0.17 -7.31 7.41
CA GLY A 102 0.97 -7.13 6.18
C GLY A 102 2.12 -6.16 6.39
N ASN A 103 1.78 -4.93 6.73
CA ASN A 103 2.70 -3.81 6.91
C ASN A 103 3.61 -3.61 5.67
N ASP A 104 3.03 -3.70 4.48
CA ASP A 104 3.79 -3.66 3.22
C ASP A 104 4.30 -2.25 2.92
N TYR A 105 3.50 -1.21 3.22
CA TYR A 105 3.97 0.16 3.08
C TYR A 105 5.11 0.47 4.06
N ALA A 106 5.02 -0.03 5.29
CA ALA A 106 6.10 0.11 6.27
C ALA A 106 7.40 -0.60 5.83
N ARG A 107 7.29 -1.74 5.10
CA ARG A 107 8.47 -2.39 4.47
C ARG A 107 9.11 -1.48 3.43
N THR A 108 8.30 -0.84 2.60
CA THR A 108 8.75 0.12 1.57
C THR A 108 9.52 1.28 2.20
N LEU A 109 9.04 1.80 3.33
CA LEU A 109 9.66 2.89 4.06
C LEU A 109 10.87 2.46 4.92
N GLY A 110 11.06 1.16 5.20
CA GLY A 110 12.07 0.67 6.13
C GLY A 110 11.71 0.84 7.60
N MET A 111 10.43 1.01 7.94
CA MET A 111 9.95 1.20 9.31
C MET A 111 9.96 -0.10 10.12
N ALA A 112 10.23 0.02 11.43
CA ALA A 112 10.03 -1.05 12.39
C ALA A 112 8.55 -1.45 12.40
N ARG A 113 8.28 -2.76 12.36
CA ARG A 113 6.91 -3.29 12.21
C ARG A 113 6.47 -4.00 13.48
N ASN A 114 5.23 -3.72 13.90
CA ASN A 114 4.62 -4.27 15.12
C ASN A 114 5.42 -3.96 16.41
N ASP A 115 6.18 -2.89 16.36
CA ASP A 115 6.97 -2.32 17.46
C ASP A 115 6.74 -0.81 17.47
N VAL A 116 5.80 -0.37 18.30
CA VAL A 116 5.36 1.03 18.36
C VAL A 116 6.48 1.94 18.89
N GLU A 117 7.25 1.46 19.87
CA GLU A 117 8.36 2.22 20.45
C GLU A 117 9.45 2.47 19.42
N ALA A 118 9.91 1.40 18.75
CA ALA A 118 10.92 1.53 17.72
C ALA A 118 10.45 2.41 16.55
N ALA A 119 9.19 2.28 16.14
CA ALA A 119 8.61 3.11 15.07
C ALA A 119 8.58 4.60 15.48
N LEU A 120 8.15 4.94 16.69
CA LEU A 120 8.15 6.32 17.20
C LEU A 120 9.59 6.87 17.30
N ALA A 121 10.53 6.08 17.79
CA ALA A 121 11.93 6.48 17.85
C ALA A 121 12.52 6.75 16.44
N GLN A 122 12.13 5.96 15.44
CA GLN A 122 12.50 6.18 14.05
C GLN A 122 11.87 7.47 13.49
N LEU A 123 10.59 7.73 13.77
CA LEU A 123 9.89 8.92 13.29
C LEU A 123 10.48 10.21 13.85
N VAL A 124 10.84 10.24 15.12
CA VAL A 124 11.45 11.43 15.76
C VAL A 124 12.83 11.75 15.18
N ARG A 125 13.58 10.74 14.74
CA ARG A 125 14.92 10.90 14.15
C ARG A 125 14.87 10.97 12.62
N GLY A 126 13.74 10.59 12.03
CA GLY A 126 13.54 10.45 10.59
C GLY A 126 13.56 11.79 9.86
N ARG A 127 13.52 11.70 8.54
CA ARG A 127 13.43 12.84 7.65
C ARG A 127 12.31 12.64 6.66
N ALA A 128 11.51 13.69 6.43
CA ALA A 128 10.51 13.68 5.38
C ALA A 128 11.18 13.66 4.00
N ARG A 129 10.64 12.79 3.13
CA ARG A 129 10.99 12.70 1.71
C ARG A 129 9.72 12.81 0.89
N HIS A 130 9.82 13.40 -0.28
CA HIS A 130 8.73 13.42 -1.23
C HIS A 130 8.50 12.00 -1.76
N VAL A 131 7.25 11.56 -1.72
CA VAL A 131 6.84 10.28 -2.30
C VAL A 131 5.69 10.49 -3.27
N GLU A 132 5.63 9.63 -4.23
CA GLU A 132 4.54 9.55 -5.19
C GLU A 132 3.36 8.74 -4.66
N VAL A 133 2.21 8.94 -5.28
CA VAL A 133 0.98 8.16 -5.07
C VAL A 133 0.43 7.79 -6.44
N GLY A 134 0.09 6.52 -6.63
CA GLY A 134 -0.62 6.09 -7.82
C GLY A 134 -2.09 6.53 -7.77
N ARG A 135 -2.71 6.69 -8.93
CA ARG A 135 -4.16 6.89 -9.08
C ARG A 135 -4.74 5.92 -10.10
N VAL A 136 -5.89 5.35 -9.80
CA VAL A 136 -6.72 4.58 -10.72
C VAL A 136 -8.10 5.21 -10.78
N ASN A 137 -8.54 5.69 -11.95
CA ASN A 137 -9.83 6.39 -12.14
C ASN A 137 -10.08 7.47 -11.07
N GLY A 138 -9.03 8.19 -10.67
CA GLY A 138 -9.08 9.23 -9.63
C GLY A 138 -8.89 8.73 -8.18
N THR A 139 -9.05 7.45 -7.90
CA THR A 139 -8.81 6.85 -6.57
C THR A 139 -7.32 6.67 -6.32
N PRO A 140 -6.76 7.19 -5.21
CA PRO A 140 -5.34 7.01 -4.89
C PRO A 140 -5.03 5.60 -4.40
N PHE A 141 -3.80 5.14 -4.66
CA PHE A 141 -3.19 3.96 -4.03
C PHE A 141 -1.72 4.26 -3.70
N MET A 142 -1.28 3.78 -2.56
CA MET A 142 0.07 4.11 -2.05
C MET A 142 1.09 2.99 -2.27
N GLN A 143 0.63 1.77 -2.53
CA GLN A 143 1.50 0.60 -2.60
C GLN A 143 1.27 -0.23 -3.86
N THR A 144 0.03 -0.67 -4.10
CA THR A 144 -0.27 -1.61 -5.18
C THR A 144 -1.66 -1.41 -5.78
N LEU A 145 -1.72 -1.51 -7.10
CA LEU A 145 -2.93 -1.73 -7.86
C LEU A 145 -2.74 -3.04 -8.64
N SER A 146 -3.67 -3.96 -8.56
CA SER A 146 -3.52 -5.22 -9.27
C SER A 146 -4.81 -5.73 -9.90
N PHE A 147 -4.65 -6.57 -10.92
CA PHE A 147 -5.73 -7.10 -11.75
C PHE A 147 -5.59 -8.59 -11.96
N GLY A 148 -6.72 -9.26 -12.17
CA GLY A 148 -6.78 -10.69 -12.47
C GLY A 148 -6.67 -11.54 -11.21
N LEU A 149 -5.94 -12.65 -11.29
CA LEU A 149 -5.83 -13.60 -10.17
C LEU A 149 -5.10 -12.99 -8.97
N ASP A 150 -4.19 -12.09 -9.21
CA ASP A 150 -3.48 -11.37 -8.18
C ASP A 150 -4.44 -10.54 -7.31
N ALA A 151 -5.29 -9.76 -7.95
CA ALA A 151 -6.35 -9.04 -7.26
C ALA A 151 -7.35 -9.98 -6.57
N ALA A 152 -7.70 -11.09 -7.20
CA ALA A 152 -8.58 -12.09 -6.59
C ALA A 152 -7.97 -12.69 -5.31
N ILE A 153 -6.65 -12.96 -5.30
CA ILE A 153 -5.92 -13.45 -4.12
C ILE A 153 -5.95 -12.39 -3.00
N ALA A 154 -5.67 -11.13 -3.34
CA ALA A 154 -5.65 -10.03 -2.37
C ALA A 154 -7.05 -9.82 -1.76
N LEU A 155 -8.10 -9.82 -2.58
CA LEU A 155 -9.48 -9.67 -2.12
C LEU A 155 -9.96 -10.87 -1.29
N ASP A 156 -9.60 -12.11 -1.66
CA ASP A 156 -9.87 -13.31 -0.83
C ASP A 156 -9.18 -13.20 0.53
N THR A 157 -7.94 -12.71 0.54
CA THR A 157 -7.17 -12.47 1.77
C THR A 157 -7.88 -11.45 2.67
N THR A 158 -8.34 -10.34 2.12
CA THR A 158 -9.08 -9.29 2.84
C THR A 158 -10.41 -9.84 3.39
N ASN A 159 -11.18 -10.55 2.57
CA ASN A 159 -12.45 -11.15 2.98
C ASN A 159 -12.28 -12.18 4.10
N ARG A 160 -11.26 -13.04 4.02
CA ARG A 160 -10.95 -14.02 5.05
C ARG A 160 -10.53 -13.37 6.36
N ARG A 161 -9.79 -12.28 6.29
CA ARG A 161 -9.41 -11.48 7.48
C ARG A 161 -10.65 -10.87 8.14
N ALA A 162 -11.54 -10.29 7.36
CA ALA A 162 -12.82 -9.75 7.87
C ALA A 162 -13.72 -10.82 8.48
N ALA A 163 -13.66 -12.06 7.98
CA ALA A 163 -14.38 -13.22 8.53
C ALA A 163 -13.72 -13.82 9.78
N GLY A 164 -12.62 -13.27 10.30
CA GLY A 164 -11.99 -13.69 11.54
C GLY A 164 -11.08 -14.93 11.43
N THR A 165 -10.32 -15.05 10.34
CA THR A 165 -9.31 -16.13 10.22
C THR A 165 -8.21 -16.00 11.28
N SER A 166 -7.70 -17.15 11.76
CA SER A 166 -6.52 -17.21 12.63
C SER A 166 -5.19 -17.03 11.86
N GLN A 167 -5.22 -17.09 10.53
CA GLN A 167 -4.04 -16.92 9.70
C GLN A 167 -3.73 -15.43 9.50
N GLU A 168 -2.46 -15.07 9.50
CA GLU A 168 -2.00 -13.69 9.33
C GLU A 168 -0.87 -13.58 8.28
N GLY A 169 -0.67 -12.37 7.76
CA GLY A 169 0.45 -12.01 6.90
C GLY A 169 0.62 -12.92 5.69
N GLU A 170 1.84 -13.42 5.52
CA GLU A 170 2.25 -14.25 4.39
C GLU A 170 1.49 -15.58 4.32
N ALA A 171 1.22 -16.25 5.45
CA ALA A 171 0.52 -17.53 5.48
C ALA A 171 -0.91 -17.41 4.95
N LEU A 172 -1.60 -16.33 5.29
CA LEU A 172 -2.94 -16.05 4.77
C LEU A 172 -2.90 -15.77 3.25
N PHE A 173 -1.94 -14.99 2.78
CA PHE A 173 -1.78 -14.72 1.35
C PHE A 173 -1.47 -16.00 0.56
N VAL A 174 -0.55 -16.84 1.04
CA VAL A 174 -0.20 -18.10 0.37
C VAL A 174 -1.41 -19.05 0.29
N THR A 175 -2.19 -19.19 1.35
CA THR A 175 -3.37 -20.07 1.34
C THR A 175 -4.47 -19.54 0.42
N SER A 176 -4.67 -18.22 0.33
CA SER A 176 -5.57 -17.60 -0.63
C SER A 176 -5.04 -17.80 -2.07
N ALA A 177 -3.73 -17.66 -2.29
CA ALA A 177 -3.10 -17.90 -3.58
C ALA A 177 -3.30 -19.35 -4.04
N LEU A 178 -3.05 -20.34 -3.19
CA LEU A 178 -3.26 -21.77 -3.52
C LEU A 178 -4.71 -22.03 -3.92
N ARG A 179 -5.67 -21.48 -3.17
CA ARG A 179 -7.11 -21.64 -3.44
C ARG A 179 -7.52 -21.05 -4.78
N ILE A 180 -7.07 -19.82 -5.09
CA ILE A 180 -7.44 -19.12 -6.32
C ILE A 180 -6.73 -19.72 -7.53
N LEU A 181 -5.41 -19.96 -7.44
CA LEU A 181 -4.60 -20.46 -8.55
C LEU A 181 -4.93 -21.89 -8.94
N SER A 182 -5.43 -22.74 -8.02
CA SER A 182 -5.87 -24.10 -8.36
C SER A 182 -7.04 -24.11 -9.37
N ASN A 183 -7.82 -23.02 -9.44
CA ASN A 183 -8.95 -22.86 -10.34
C ASN A 183 -8.62 -21.98 -11.57
N ALA A 184 -7.39 -21.46 -11.66
CA ALA A 184 -6.95 -20.57 -12.71
C ALA A 184 -6.71 -21.36 -14.03
N ARG A 185 -7.55 -21.18 -15.03
CA ARG A 185 -7.43 -21.85 -16.33
C ARG A 185 -7.35 -20.90 -17.51
N GLU A 186 -7.78 -19.67 -17.34
CA GLU A 186 -7.87 -18.68 -18.43
C GLU A 186 -7.23 -17.37 -18.00
N GLY A 187 -6.66 -16.67 -18.97
CA GLY A 187 -6.20 -15.30 -18.79
C GLY A 187 -7.34 -14.29 -18.93
N PHE A 188 -7.06 -13.08 -18.54
CA PHE A 188 -7.93 -11.92 -18.71
C PHE A 188 -7.42 -11.12 -19.92
N PRO A 189 -8.15 -11.11 -21.06
CA PRO A 189 -7.79 -10.29 -22.20
C PRO A 189 -7.82 -8.81 -21.81
N VAL A 190 -6.78 -8.08 -22.19
CA VAL A 190 -6.67 -6.65 -21.89
C VAL A 190 -5.89 -5.92 -22.99
N ARG A 191 -6.39 -4.77 -23.39
CA ARG A 191 -5.66 -3.81 -24.21
C ARG A 191 -4.95 -2.82 -23.30
N ALA A 192 -3.63 -2.80 -23.36
CA ALA A 192 -2.80 -1.97 -22.51
C ALA A 192 -2.02 -0.92 -23.34
N SER A 193 -2.09 0.34 -22.93
CA SER A 193 -1.29 1.43 -23.47
C SER A 193 -0.49 2.06 -22.34
N PHE A 194 0.82 2.16 -22.51
CA PHE A 194 1.74 2.75 -21.53
C PHE A 194 2.24 4.09 -22.07
N ASP A 195 2.16 5.15 -21.27
CA ASP A 195 2.61 6.51 -21.60
C ASP A 195 2.09 7.00 -22.96
N ARG A 196 0.83 6.61 -23.29
CA ARG A 196 0.18 6.90 -24.58
C ARG A 196 0.87 6.29 -25.81
N GLU A 197 1.70 5.27 -25.61
CA GLU A 197 2.27 4.51 -26.73
C GLU A 197 1.22 3.62 -27.41
N LYS A 198 1.66 2.92 -28.45
CA LYS A 198 0.80 1.98 -29.20
C LYS A 198 0.22 0.92 -28.25
N THR A 199 -1.11 0.75 -28.32
CA THR A 199 -1.83 -0.25 -27.57
C THR A 199 -1.34 -1.67 -27.90
N GLN A 200 -1.23 -2.49 -26.87
CA GLN A 200 -0.81 -3.89 -26.94
C GLN A 200 -1.94 -4.77 -26.45
N ASP A 201 -2.27 -5.81 -27.21
CA ASP A 201 -3.21 -6.86 -26.79
C ASP A 201 -2.45 -7.89 -25.94
N LEU A 202 -2.92 -8.09 -24.71
CA LEU A 202 -2.33 -9.01 -23.77
C LEU A 202 -3.39 -9.98 -23.24
N SER A 203 -2.98 -11.16 -22.81
CA SER A 203 -3.80 -12.06 -22.00
C SER A 203 -3.08 -12.30 -20.69
N THR A 204 -3.54 -11.66 -19.62
CA THR A 204 -2.84 -11.63 -18.35
C THR A 204 -3.53 -12.51 -17.33
N ILE A 205 -2.75 -13.17 -16.48
CA ILE A 205 -3.23 -13.80 -15.24
C ILE A 205 -2.95 -12.84 -14.08
N ILE A 206 -1.80 -12.18 -14.13
CA ILE A 206 -1.31 -11.23 -13.15
C ILE A 206 -0.93 -9.95 -13.89
N PHE A 207 -1.46 -8.84 -13.42
CA PHE A 207 -1.07 -7.51 -13.85
C PHE A 207 -1.03 -6.61 -12.61
N ALA A 208 0.17 -6.32 -12.14
CA ALA A 208 0.39 -5.53 -10.92
C ALA A 208 1.09 -4.21 -11.27
N VAL A 209 0.56 -3.11 -10.75
CA VAL A 209 1.11 -1.77 -10.84
C VAL A 209 1.53 -1.35 -9.43
N GLN A 210 2.79 -1.02 -9.27
CA GLN A 210 3.41 -0.83 -7.96
C GLN A 210 3.96 0.59 -7.82
N VAL A 211 3.80 1.15 -6.63
CA VAL A 211 4.54 2.30 -6.13
C VAL A 211 5.71 1.81 -5.28
N GLY A 212 5.49 0.81 -4.43
CA GLY A 212 6.52 0.17 -3.62
C GLY A 212 6.90 -1.22 -4.11
N PRO A 213 8.02 -1.80 -3.61
CA PRO A 213 8.60 -3.03 -4.16
C PRO A 213 7.80 -4.31 -3.88
N SER A 214 6.94 -4.30 -2.85
CA SER A 214 6.30 -5.54 -2.37
C SER A 214 4.88 -5.32 -1.87
N TYR A 215 4.08 -6.39 -1.89
CA TYR A 215 2.78 -6.46 -1.22
C TYR A 215 2.45 -7.90 -0.79
N GLY A 216 1.25 -8.13 -0.21
CA GLY A 216 0.82 -9.45 0.21
C GLY A 216 1.63 -10.02 1.36
N GLY A 217 2.17 -9.17 2.26
CA GLY A 217 3.02 -9.56 3.37
C GLY A 217 4.50 -9.72 3.00
N GLY A 218 4.95 -9.13 1.89
CA GLY A 218 6.35 -9.04 1.50
C GLY A 218 6.74 -9.83 0.24
N PHE A 219 5.78 -10.15 -0.65
CA PHE A 219 6.10 -10.64 -1.99
C PHE A 219 6.67 -9.48 -2.83
N LYS A 220 7.90 -9.63 -3.29
CA LYS A 220 8.63 -8.60 -4.03
C LYS A 220 8.27 -8.64 -5.52
N ILE A 221 7.12 -8.09 -5.88
CA ILE A 221 6.59 -8.15 -7.26
C ILE A 221 7.36 -7.23 -8.21
N CYS A 222 7.71 -6.03 -7.76
CA CYS A 222 8.59 -5.11 -8.46
C CYS A 222 9.77 -4.77 -7.54
N PRO A 223 10.79 -5.65 -7.43
CA PRO A 223 11.84 -5.55 -6.40
C PRO A 223 12.61 -4.23 -6.38
N ASN A 224 12.63 -3.52 -7.52
CA ASN A 224 13.36 -2.27 -7.71
C ASN A 224 12.46 -1.04 -7.71
N ALA A 225 11.16 -1.18 -7.38
CA ALA A 225 10.27 -0.04 -7.30
C ALA A 225 10.73 0.91 -6.18
N ASP A 226 10.78 2.20 -6.51
CA ASP A 226 11.18 3.27 -5.62
C ASP A 226 10.06 4.32 -5.55
N PRO A 227 9.42 4.53 -4.39
CA PRO A 227 8.29 5.46 -4.27
C PRO A 227 8.69 6.93 -4.40
N THR A 228 9.91 7.24 -4.81
CA THR A 228 10.44 8.60 -4.88
C THR A 228 10.96 8.99 -6.27
N ASP A 229 10.78 8.14 -7.30
CA ASP A 229 11.37 8.37 -8.63
C ASP A 229 10.37 8.89 -9.70
N GLY A 230 9.10 9.05 -9.33
CA GLY A 230 8.05 9.58 -10.19
C GLY A 230 7.56 8.60 -11.25
N LEU A 231 7.69 7.30 -11.03
CA LEU A 231 7.31 6.25 -11.96
C LEU A 231 6.51 5.13 -11.26
N LEU A 232 5.60 4.52 -12.00
CA LEU A 232 4.96 3.28 -11.60
C LEU A 232 5.75 2.10 -12.18
N ASP A 233 5.97 1.09 -11.35
CA ASP A 233 6.57 -0.17 -11.77
C ASP A 233 5.47 -1.20 -12.07
N VAL A 234 5.46 -1.75 -13.27
CA VAL A 234 4.42 -2.67 -13.74
C VAL A 234 5.01 -4.05 -13.98
N CYS A 235 4.42 -5.06 -13.32
CA CYS A 235 4.77 -6.47 -13.50
C CYS A 235 3.58 -7.24 -14.08
N TYR A 236 3.78 -7.88 -15.23
CA TYR A 236 2.73 -8.65 -15.89
C TYR A 236 3.29 -9.88 -16.63
N ASN A 237 2.43 -10.85 -16.91
CA ASN A 237 2.80 -11.98 -17.74
C ASN A 237 2.58 -11.70 -19.22
N VAL A 238 3.52 -12.09 -20.06
CA VAL A 238 3.44 -12.00 -21.54
C VAL A 238 2.95 -13.28 -22.19
N LYS A 239 2.94 -14.39 -21.46
CA LYS A 239 2.41 -15.71 -21.87
C LYS A 239 1.77 -16.36 -20.65
N LEU A 240 0.70 -17.12 -20.89
CA LEU A 240 0.05 -17.89 -19.83
C LEU A 240 0.96 -19.04 -19.40
N PRO A 241 1.48 -19.04 -18.15
CA PRO A 241 2.26 -20.16 -17.66
C PRO A 241 1.36 -21.34 -17.27
N ALA A 242 1.85 -22.57 -17.48
CA ALA A 242 1.21 -23.74 -16.89
C ALA A 242 1.23 -23.65 -15.35
N LEU A 243 0.25 -24.29 -14.69
CA LEU A 243 0.08 -24.19 -13.25
C LEU A 243 1.35 -24.51 -12.44
N PRO A 244 2.15 -25.55 -12.73
CA PRO A 244 3.38 -25.80 -11.98
C PRO A 244 4.39 -24.64 -12.07
N ARG A 245 4.49 -24.02 -13.25
CA ARG A 245 5.34 -22.84 -13.45
C ARG A 245 4.82 -21.62 -12.73
N LEU A 246 3.49 -21.42 -12.70
CA LEU A 246 2.86 -20.34 -11.95
C LEU A 246 3.15 -20.46 -10.46
N MET A 247 3.05 -21.67 -9.89
CA MET A 247 3.38 -21.94 -8.49
C MET A 247 4.87 -21.69 -8.19
N ALA A 248 5.76 -22.10 -9.10
CA ALA A 248 7.18 -21.82 -8.95
C ALA A 248 7.47 -20.30 -9.00
N LEU A 249 6.80 -19.55 -9.89
CA LEU A 249 6.92 -18.09 -9.97
C LEU A 249 6.43 -17.40 -8.71
N LEU A 250 5.35 -17.89 -8.09
CA LEU A 250 4.88 -17.37 -6.80
C LEU A 250 5.95 -17.52 -5.71
N GLY A 251 6.58 -18.71 -5.61
CA GLY A 251 7.69 -18.94 -4.69
C GLY A 251 8.90 -18.04 -4.97
N LEU A 252 9.24 -17.83 -6.24
CA LEU A 252 10.33 -16.94 -6.66
C LEU A 252 10.00 -15.46 -6.39
N ALA A 253 8.74 -15.07 -6.47
CA ALA A 253 8.29 -13.70 -6.19
C ALA A 253 8.54 -13.31 -4.73
N ARG A 254 8.48 -14.27 -3.79
CA ARG A 254 8.85 -14.05 -2.40
C ARG A 254 10.28 -13.50 -2.25
N LEU A 255 11.18 -13.94 -3.14
CA LEU A 255 12.59 -13.53 -3.18
C LEU A 255 12.88 -12.43 -4.22
N GLY A 256 11.88 -12.00 -5.00
CA GLY A 256 12.04 -11.07 -6.11
C GLY A 256 12.76 -11.68 -7.33
N ARG A 257 12.91 -13.01 -7.40
CA ARG A 257 13.64 -13.72 -8.47
C ARG A 257 12.78 -14.14 -9.67
N HIS A 258 11.46 -13.97 -9.60
CA HIS A 258 10.54 -14.27 -10.70
C HIS A 258 10.75 -13.37 -11.92
N THR A 259 11.36 -12.20 -11.74
CA THR A 259 11.61 -11.19 -12.77
C THR A 259 12.59 -11.68 -13.87
N GLY A 260 13.42 -12.69 -13.59
CA GLY A 260 14.28 -13.36 -14.57
C GLY A 260 13.54 -14.35 -15.48
N SER A 261 12.24 -14.59 -15.27
CA SER A 261 11.47 -15.54 -16.10
C SER A 261 11.06 -14.92 -17.42
N SER A 262 11.18 -15.68 -18.51
CA SER A 262 10.78 -15.25 -19.86
C SER A 262 9.25 -15.01 -20.02
N VAL A 263 8.44 -15.44 -19.07
CA VAL A 263 6.99 -15.19 -19.09
C VAL A 263 6.59 -13.94 -18.29
N VAL A 264 7.51 -13.34 -17.55
CA VAL A 264 7.30 -12.12 -16.78
C VAL A 264 7.92 -10.94 -17.50
N ARG A 265 7.24 -9.82 -17.49
CA ARG A 265 7.75 -8.54 -17.99
C ARG A 265 7.63 -7.51 -16.89
N LEU A 266 8.71 -6.75 -16.71
CA LEU A 266 8.70 -5.52 -15.94
C LEU A 266 8.72 -4.32 -16.89
N ARG A 267 7.98 -3.29 -16.55
CA ARG A 267 7.97 -2.02 -17.27
C ARG A 267 7.77 -0.89 -16.28
N ARG A 268 8.36 0.27 -16.58
CA ARG A 268 8.14 1.51 -15.83
C ARG A 268 7.41 2.51 -16.71
N CYS A 269 6.48 3.26 -16.13
CA CYS A 269 5.71 4.27 -16.85
C CYS A 269 5.18 5.35 -15.88
N ARG A 270 4.74 6.47 -16.44
CA ARG A 270 4.02 7.51 -15.68
C ARG A 270 2.52 7.34 -15.74
N SER A 271 2.04 6.72 -16.79
CA SER A 271 0.62 6.47 -16.99
C SER A 271 0.40 5.19 -17.79
N LEU A 272 -0.75 4.56 -17.57
CA LEU A 272 -1.20 3.48 -18.41
C LEU A 272 -2.72 3.45 -18.46
N THR A 273 -3.25 3.01 -19.59
CA THR A 273 -4.68 2.75 -19.79
C THR A 273 -4.88 1.26 -20.03
N LEU A 274 -5.84 0.68 -19.32
CA LEU A 274 -6.19 -0.73 -19.44
C LEU A 274 -7.68 -0.88 -19.80
N ASP A 275 -7.94 -1.60 -20.88
CA ASP A 275 -9.30 -1.95 -21.31
C ASP A 275 -9.45 -3.47 -21.28
N PHE A 276 -10.22 -3.98 -20.33
CA PHE A 276 -10.56 -5.40 -20.23
C PHE A 276 -11.85 -5.70 -20.99
N ASP A 277 -11.92 -6.85 -21.66
CA ASP A 277 -13.10 -7.27 -22.39
C ASP A 277 -14.29 -7.62 -21.48
N ARG A 278 -14.01 -7.90 -20.20
CA ARG A 278 -15.00 -8.22 -19.16
C ARG A 278 -14.56 -7.68 -17.82
N GLU A 279 -15.50 -7.54 -16.88
CA GLU A 279 -15.17 -7.18 -15.50
C GLU A 279 -14.15 -8.17 -14.95
N THR A 280 -13.00 -7.64 -14.54
CA THR A 280 -11.84 -8.39 -14.07
C THR A 280 -11.60 -8.03 -12.60
N PRO A 281 -11.28 -9.00 -11.73
CA PRO A 281 -10.89 -8.68 -10.36
C PRO A 281 -9.83 -7.60 -10.34
N CYS A 282 -10.11 -6.52 -9.59
CA CYS A 282 -9.20 -5.39 -9.43
C CYS A 282 -9.20 -4.93 -7.98
N GLN A 283 -8.03 -4.60 -7.46
CA GLN A 283 -7.88 -4.03 -6.12
C GLN A 283 -6.80 -2.94 -6.10
N ALA A 284 -6.99 -1.93 -5.24
CA ALA A 284 -6.03 -0.89 -4.90
C ALA A 284 -5.78 -0.93 -3.38
N ASP A 285 -4.56 -1.24 -2.95
CA ASP A 285 -4.15 -1.40 -1.54
C ASP A 285 -5.07 -2.32 -0.70
N GLY A 286 -5.70 -3.32 -1.34
CA GLY A 286 -6.63 -4.26 -0.71
C GLY A 286 -8.11 -3.90 -0.86
N GLU A 287 -8.44 -2.72 -1.35
CA GLU A 287 -9.81 -2.27 -1.61
C GLU A 287 -10.25 -2.64 -3.03
N LYS A 288 -11.47 -3.16 -3.16
CA LYS A 288 -12.02 -3.56 -4.47
C LYS A 288 -12.27 -2.33 -5.35
N VAL A 289 -11.78 -2.40 -6.61
CA VAL A 289 -12.08 -1.44 -7.66
C VAL A 289 -12.89 -2.15 -8.76
N CYS A 290 -14.00 -1.55 -9.20
CA CYS A 290 -14.87 -2.13 -10.22
C CYS A 290 -14.71 -1.40 -11.55
N GLY A 291 -14.91 -2.13 -12.67
CA GLY A 291 -14.89 -1.58 -14.01
C GLY A 291 -14.23 -2.49 -15.02
N THR A 292 -14.21 -2.03 -16.28
CA THR A 292 -13.49 -2.65 -17.39
C THR A 292 -12.47 -1.71 -18.00
N HIS A 293 -12.60 -0.40 -17.76
CA HIS A 293 -11.68 0.64 -18.21
C HIS A 293 -10.98 1.29 -17.02
N PHE A 294 -9.66 1.38 -17.08
CA PHE A 294 -8.86 1.93 -16.01
C PHE A 294 -7.79 2.89 -16.57
N ASP A 295 -7.91 4.15 -16.19
CA ASP A 295 -6.88 5.14 -16.35
C ASP A 295 -6.02 5.19 -15.08
N VAL A 296 -4.75 4.85 -15.23
CA VAL A 296 -3.79 4.78 -14.12
C VAL A 296 -2.68 5.80 -14.36
N SER A 297 -2.29 6.52 -13.33
CA SER A 297 -1.21 7.50 -13.40
C SER A 297 -0.48 7.63 -12.07
N VAL A 298 0.78 8.05 -12.13
CA VAL A 298 1.51 8.50 -10.95
C VAL A 298 1.23 9.97 -10.68
N VAL A 299 1.15 10.33 -9.41
CA VAL A 299 1.19 11.71 -8.92
C VAL A 299 2.54 11.88 -8.22
N PRO A 300 3.55 12.46 -8.88
CA PRO A 300 4.85 12.66 -8.28
C PRO A 300 4.78 13.66 -7.14
N ASP A 301 5.70 13.57 -6.18
CA ASP A 301 5.80 14.46 -5.02
C ASP A 301 4.46 14.67 -4.28
N ALA A 302 3.64 13.62 -4.25
CA ALA A 302 2.28 13.69 -3.76
C ALA A 302 2.21 13.95 -2.26
N LEU A 303 3.09 13.33 -1.48
CA LEU A 303 3.12 13.42 -0.02
C LEU A 303 4.55 13.61 0.47
N ASP A 304 4.67 14.23 1.63
CA ASP A 304 5.88 14.21 2.43
C ASP A 304 5.75 13.09 3.47
N VAL A 305 6.60 12.08 3.38
CA VAL A 305 6.57 10.92 4.27
C VAL A 305 7.87 10.82 5.05
N ILE A 306 7.77 10.53 6.34
CA ILE A 306 8.94 10.39 7.22
C ILE A 306 9.55 9.02 7.01
N PHE A 307 10.79 8.99 6.54
CA PHE A 307 11.62 7.79 6.45
C PHE A 307 12.51 7.68 7.68
N PRO A 308 12.79 6.48 8.18
CA PRO A 308 13.80 6.27 9.23
C PRO A 308 15.18 6.70 8.74
N SER A 309 15.97 7.25 9.64
CA SER A 309 17.36 7.67 9.37
C SER A 309 18.33 6.51 9.47
#